data_9f86a3e4da45a6a66dc72a25cb1bad9e
#
_entry.id   9f86a3e4da45a6a66dc72a25cb1bad9e
#
_cell.length_a   1.000
_cell.length_b   1.000
_cell.length_c   1.000
_cell.angle_alpha   90.00
_cell.angle_beta   90.00
_cell.angle_gamma   90.00
#
_symmetry.space_group_name_H-M   'P 1'
#
loop_
_entity.id
_entity.type
_entity.pdbx_description
1 polymer ?
#
loop_
_entity_poly.entity_id
_entity_poly.type
_entity_poly.pdbx_seq_one_letter_code
_entity_poly.pdbx_strand_id
1 'polypeptide(L)'
;MNEPISITELVINASVVVQAVMGLLVAASLASWVMIFQRGFALAAIRSGATEFENQFWSGEDLGELYREIEEQEGDLVGLENIFASGFREYSRARQQEGMDPDRLMQNVQRAMRVALSREEERLETHLPFLATVGSTSPYIGLFGTVWGIMNSFQSIAI
;
A
#
# COMPACT_ATOMS: atom_id res chain seq x y z
N MET A 1 -15.03 -28.12 -42.42
CA MET A 1 -13.79 -27.35 -42.06
C MET A 1 -14.15 -26.51 -40.85
N ASN A 2 -13.72 -26.95 -39.67
CA ASN A 2 -13.97 -26.17 -38.45
C ASN A 2 -12.87 -25.07 -38.39
N GLU A 3 -13.21 -23.89 -38.85
CA GLU A 3 -12.39 -22.71 -38.57
C GLU A 3 -12.27 -22.57 -37.05
N PRO A 4 -11.08 -22.49 -36.48
CA PRO A 4 -10.93 -22.29 -35.05
C PRO A 4 -11.55 -20.93 -34.73
N ILE A 5 -12.62 -20.94 -33.91
CA ILE A 5 -13.27 -19.70 -33.47
C ILE A 5 -12.21 -18.84 -32.80
N SER A 6 -11.86 -17.71 -33.43
CA SER A 6 -10.88 -16.80 -32.91
C SER A 6 -11.44 -16.11 -31.67
N ILE A 7 -10.71 -16.17 -30.56
CA ILE A 7 -11.07 -15.46 -29.30
C ILE A 7 -11.32 -13.98 -29.58
N THR A 8 -10.56 -13.40 -30.51
CA THR A 8 -10.69 -12.00 -30.92
C THR A 8 -12.05 -11.72 -31.57
N GLU A 9 -12.54 -12.63 -32.43
CA GLU A 9 -13.87 -12.50 -33.04
C GLU A 9 -14.99 -12.63 -32.01
N LEU A 10 -14.84 -13.51 -31.02
CA LEU A 10 -15.82 -13.64 -29.93
C LEU A 10 -15.92 -12.37 -29.11
N VAL A 11 -14.76 -11.70 -28.83
CA VAL A 11 -14.74 -10.45 -28.08
C VAL A 11 -15.35 -9.30 -28.89
N ILE A 12 -15.03 -9.19 -30.19
CA ILE A 12 -15.53 -8.11 -31.05
C ILE A 12 -17.04 -8.25 -31.30
N ASN A 13 -17.54 -9.48 -31.43
CA ASN A 13 -18.96 -9.77 -31.69
C ASN A 13 -19.79 -9.84 -30.38
N ALA A 14 -19.17 -9.70 -29.20
CA ALA A 14 -19.90 -9.67 -27.95
C ALA A 14 -20.76 -8.38 -27.84
N SER A 15 -21.83 -8.45 -27.04
CA SER A 15 -22.65 -7.27 -26.80
C SER A 15 -21.83 -6.14 -26.12
N VAL A 16 -22.20 -4.89 -26.36
CA VAL A 16 -21.53 -3.72 -25.80
C VAL A 16 -21.38 -3.81 -24.27
N VAL A 17 -22.40 -4.37 -23.60
CA VAL A 17 -22.37 -4.57 -22.13
C VAL A 17 -21.28 -5.57 -21.74
N VAL A 18 -21.16 -6.67 -22.44
CA VAL A 18 -20.11 -7.69 -22.16
C VAL A 18 -18.73 -7.11 -22.44
N GLN A 19 -18.56 -6.36 -23.54
CA GLN A 19 -17.32 -5.67 -23.84
C GLN A 19 -16.93 -4.66 -22.74
N ALA A 20 -17.90 -3.89 -22.24
CA ALA A 20 -17.70 -2.95 -21.13
C ALA A 20 -17.27 -3.65 -19.83
N VAL A 21 -17.90 -4.78 -19.50
CA VAL A 21 -17.52 -5.61 -18.33
C VAL A 21 -16.10 -6.14 -18.48
N MET A 22 -15.74 -6.70 -19.63
CA MET A 22 -14.38 -7.17 -19.89
C MET A 22 -13.35 -6.03 -19.78
N GLY A 23 -13.64 -4.89 -20.39
CA GLY A 23 -12.76 -3.71 -20.32
C GLY A 23 -12.56 -3.21 -18.88
N LEU A 24 -13.63 -3.17 -18.10
CA LEU A 24 -13.57 -2.79 -16.67
C LEU A 24 -12.70 -3.76 -15.87
N LEU A 25 -12.87 -5.06 -16.06
CA LEU A 25 -12.09 -6.07 -15.35
C LEU A 25 -10.60 -6.03 -15.73
N VAL A 26 -10.29 -5.82 -17.01
CA VAL A 26 -8.91 -5.65 -17.48
C VAL A 26 -8.29 -4.38 -16.88
N ALA A 27 -9.01 -3.26 -16.88
CA ALA A 27 -8.54 -2.03 -16.27
C ALA A 27 -8.29 -2.18 -14.76
N ALA A 28 -9.22 -2.81 -14.03
CA ALA A 28 -9.07 -3.11 -12.62
C ALA A 28 -7.87 -4.04 -12.34
N SER A 29 -7.66 -5.03 -13.20
CA SER A 29 -6.50 -5.94 -13.13
C SER A 29 -5.18 -5.19 -13.30
N LEU A 30 -5.07 -4.36 -14.34
CA LEU A 30 -3.86 -3.56 -14.59
C LEU A 30 -3.58 -2.60 -13.44
N ALA A 31 -4.59 -1.89 -12.94
CA ALA A 31 -4.46 -1.01 -11.79
C ALA A 31 -3.98 -1.78 -10.53
N SER A 32 -4.54 -2.95 -10.28
CA SER A 32 -4.13 -3.80 -9.15
C SER A 32 -2.67 -4.24 -9.27
N TRP A 33 -2.22 -4.66 -10.47
CA TRP A 33 -0.83 -5.03 -10.70
C TRP A 33 0.14 -3.87 -10.46
N VAL A 34 -0.19 -2.67 -10.96
CA VAL A 34 0.62 -1.47 -10.71
C VAL A 34 0.75 -1.21 -9.21
N MET A 35 -0.35 -1.28 -8.46
CA MET A 35 -0.34 -1.07 -7.01
C MET A 35 0.46 -2.15 -6.28
N ILE A 36 0.35 -3.41 -6.68
CA ILE A 36 1.10 -4.52 -6.07
C ILE A 36 2.61 -4.32 -6.25
N PHE A 37 3.05 -3.98 -7.46
CA PHE A 37 4.48 -3.75 -7.73
C PHE A 37 5.00 -2.53 -6.97
N GLN A 38 4.29 -1.40 -6.98
CA GLN A 38 4.68 -0.22 -6.22
C GLN A 38 4.84 -0.53 -4.73
N ARG A 39 3.90 -1.30 -4.16
CA ARG A 39 3.95 -1.69 -2.76
C ARG A 39 5.07 -2.69 -2.47
N GLY A 40 5.27 -3.66 -3.33
CA GLY A 40 6.35 -4.63 -3.18
C GLY A 40 7.72 -3.96 -3.09
N PHE A 41 8.00 -3.02 -3.97
CA PHE A 41 9.25 -2.25 -3.95
C PHE A 41 9.37 -1.34 -2.73
N ALA A 42 8.29 -0.63 -2.36
CA ALA A 42 8.29 0.24 -1.17
C ALA A 42 8.52 -0.55 0.13
N LEU A 43 7.85 -1.70 0.29
CA LEU A 43 8.03 -2.57 1.45
C LEU A 43 9.43 -3.17 1.52
N ALA A 44 10.00 -3.57 0.38
CA ALA A 44 11.37 -4.09 0.33
C ALA A 44 12.39 -3.02 0.75
N ALA A 45 12.23 -1.77 0.31
CA ALA A 45 13.08 -0.66 0.71
C ALA A 45 12.97 -0.35 2.22
N ILE A 46 11.74 -0.28 2.76
CA ILE A 46 11.51 -0.06 4.20
C ILE A 46 12.12 -1.18 5.03
N ARG A 47 11.97 -2.43 4.60
CA ARG A 47 12.54 -3.59 5.31
C ARG A 47 14.07 -3.57 5.32
N SER A 48 14.68 -3.21 4.20
CA SER A 48 16.15 -3.08 4.11
C SER A 48 16.66 -1.96 5.02
N GLY A 49 16.04 -0.78 4.98
CA GLY A 49 16.37 0.35 5.85
C GLY A 49 16.17 0.03 7.32
N ALA A 50 15.09 -0.67 7.68
CA ALA A 50 14.84 -1.10 9.05
C ALA A 50 15.95 -2.00 9.60
N THR A 51 16.43 -2.95 8.81
CA THR A 51 17.52 -3.86 9.23
C THR A 51 18.84 -3.11 9.42
N GLU A 52 19.14 -2.17 8.53
CA GLU A 52 20.34 -1.33 8.63
C GLU A 52 20.28 -0.42 9.85
N PHE A 53 19.14 0.24 10.06
CA PHE A 53 18.89 1.06 11.24
C PHE A 53 18.99 0.27 12.55
N GLU A 54 18.41 -0.95 12.63
CA GLU A 54 18.54 -1.81 13.81
C GLU A 54 19.99 -2.14 14.12
N ASN A 55 20.79 -2.45 13.11
CA ASN A 55 22.22 -2.74 13.30
C ASN A 55 22.98 -1.53 13.84
N GLN A 56 22.72 -0.33 13.32
CA GLN A 56 23.31 0.90 13.83
C GLN A 56 22.84 1.22 15.25
N PHE A 57 21.57 1.13 15.51
CA PHE A 57 21.00 1.40 16.84
C PHE A 57 21.59 0.50 17.94
N TRP A 58 21.80 -0.78 17.64
CA TRP A 58 22.36 -1.75 18.59
C TRP A 58 23.91 -1.79 18.59
N SER A 59 24.58 -1.06 17.71
CA SER A 59 26.06 -0.99 17.68
C SER A 59 26.64 -0.25 18.89
N GLY A 60 25.84 0.51 19.62
CA GLY A 60 26.25 1.31 20.76
C GLY A 60 26.74 2.71 20.40
N GLU A 61 26.46 3.18 19.19
CA GLU A 61 26.73 4.56 18.77
C GLU A 61 25.91 5.57 19.59
N ASP A 62 26.36 6.83 19.61
CA ASP A 62 25.64 7.91 20.28
C ASP A 62 24.33 8.18 19.53
N LEU A 63 23.21 8.10 20.26
CA LEU A 63 21.88 8.32 19.69
C LEU A 63 21.71 9.72 19.09
N GLY A 64 22.49 10.70 19.55
CA GLY A 64 22.49 12.05 19.00
C GLY A 64 23.21 12.12 17.65
N GLU A 65 24.27 11.33 17.46
CA GLU A 65 24.94 11.19 16.16
C GLU A 65 24.06 10.46 15.17
N LEU A 66 23.47 9.35 15.59
CA LEU A 66 22.51 8.59 14.77
C LEU A 66 21.33 9.46 14.33
N TYR A 67 20.78 10.29 15.22
CA TYR A 67 19.70 11.22 14.86
C TYR A 67 20.13 12.23 13.80
N ARG A 68 21.35 12.77 13.92
CA ARG A 68 21.90 13.75 12.98
C ARG A 68 22.14 13.13 11.60
N GLU A 69 22.69 11.91 11.55
CA GLU A 69 22.88 11.18 10.30
C GLU A 69 21.54 10.94 9.57
N ILE A 70 20.51 10.57 10.32
CA ILE A 70 19.17 10.38 9.77
C ILE A 70 18.57 11.69 9.23
N GLU A 71 18.75 12.81 9.95
CA GLU A 71 18.24 14.12 9.48
C GLU A 71 19.02 14.68 8.28
N GLU A 72 20.30 14.33 8.13
CA GLU A 72 21.13 14.75 7.00
C GLU A 72 20.85 13.94 5.72
N GLN A 73 20.18 12.80 5.81
CA GLN A 73 19.76 12.03 4.63
C GLN A 73 18.71 12.81 3.84
N GLU A 74 18.97 13.02 2.56
CA GLU A 74 18.00 13.61 1.64
C GLU A 74 16.86 12.62 1.38
N GLY A 75 15.69 12.86 1.94
CA GLY A 75 14.50 12.07 1.71
C GLY A 75 13.49 12.11 2.87
N ASP A 76 12.32 11.60 2.59
CA ASP A 76 11.31 11.39 3.64
C ASP A 76 11.74 10.22 4.54
N LEU A 77 11.84 10.46 5.83
CA LEU A 77 12.06 9.42 6.83
C LEU A 77 10.88 8.45 6.83
N VAL A 78 11.17 7.16 6.77
CA VAL A 78 10.17 6.09 6.72
C VAL A 78 10.49 4.97 7.70
N GLY A 79 9.47 4.30 8.18
CA GLY A 79 9.63 3.12 9.03
C GLY A 79 10.26 3.44 10.39
N LEU A 80 11.24 2.64 10.79
CA LEU A 80 11.90 2.76 12.10
C LEU A 80 12.65 4.07 12.30
N GLU A 81 13.27 4.60 11.27
CA GLU A 81 13.99 5.87 11.32
C GLU A 81 13.04 7.02 11.69
N ASN A 82 11.86 7.09 11.08
CA ASN A 82 10.86 8.11 11.39
C ASN A 82 10.33 7.99 12.83
N ILE A 83 10.11 6.76 13.30
CA ILE A 83 9.65 6.51 14.68
C ILE A 83 10.71 6.94 15.67
N PHE A 84 11.97 6.57 15.44
CA PHE A 84 13.10 6.96 16.27
C PHE A 84 13.29 8.49 16.29
N ALA A 85 13.33 9.11 15.10
CA ALA A 85 13.51 10.56 14.97
C ALA A 85 12.39 11.33 15.68
N SER A 86 11.15 10.87 15.62
CA SER A 86 10.01 11.46 16.33
C SER A 86 10.18 11.36 17.84
N GLY A 87 10.64 10.24 18.36
CA GLY A 87 10.93 10.04 19.78
C GLY A 87 12.11 10.89 20.25
N PHE A 88 13.20 10.90 19.49
CA PHE A 88 14.41 11.65 19.84
C PHE A 88 14.19 13.16 19.79
N ARG A 89 13.41 13.65 18.84
CA ARG A 89 13.02 15.08 18.76
C ARG A 89 12.23 15.50 19.99
N GLU A 90 11.29 14.69 20.44
CA GLU A 90 10.52 14.97 21.66
C GLU A 90 11.40 14.91 22.92
N TYR A 91 12.31 13.94 23.00
CA TYR A 91 13.30 13.83 24.07
C TYR A 91 14.18 15.10 24.13
N SER A 92 14.73 15.53 23.02
CA SER A 92 15.59 16.70 22.93
C SER A 92 14.85 17.99 23.33
N ARG A 93 13.59 18.12 22.86
CA ARG A 93 12.73 19.25 23.22
C ARG A 93 12.40 19.30 24.70
N ALA A 94 12.03 18.17 25.27
CA ALA A 94 11.65 18.06 26.66
C ALA A 94 12.86 18.29 27.60
N ARG A 95 14.06 17.85 27.20
CA ARG A 95 15.29 18.05 27.96
C ARG A 95 15.70 19.53 28.06
N GLN A 96 15.28 20.36 27.10
CA GLN A 96 15.51 21.81 27.14
C GLN A 96 14.59 22.53 28.15
N GLN A 97 13.54 21.87 28.63
CA GLN A 97 12.64 22.41 29.66
C GLN A 97 13.19 22.04 31.04
N GLU A 98 13.74 23.02 31.76
CA GLU A 98 14.23 22.81 33.12
C GLU A 98 13.11 22.34 34.05
N GLY A 99 13.35 21.24 34.79
CA GLY A 99 12.43 20.73 35.83
C GLY A 99 11.39 19.73 35.37
N MET A 100 11.50 19.16 34.17
CA MET A 100 10.60 18.10 33.75
C MET A 100 10.91 16.78 34.50
N ASP A 101 9.86 16.17 35.05
CA ASP A 101 9.93 14.86 35.68
C ASP A 101 10.33 13.78 34.66
N PRO A 102 11.34 12.92 34.96
CA PRO A 102 11.82 11.88 34.06
C PRO A 102 10.72 10.93 33.58
N ASP A 103 9.74 10.62 34.42
CA ASP A 103 8.62 9.73 34.06
C ASP A 103 7.72 10.40 33.01
N ARG A 104 7.46 11.68 33.18
CA ARG A 104 6.68 12.45 32.18
C ARG A 104 7.43 12.60 30.87
N LEU A 105 8.73 12.81 30.92
CA LEU A 105 9.58 12.85 29.72
C LEU A 105 9.46 11.55 28.94
N MET A 106 9.61 10.40 29.62
CA MET A 106 9.53 9.11 28.98
C MET A 106 8.12 8.84 28.39
N GLN A 107 7.07 9.24 29.09
CA GLN A 107 5.70 9.14 28.58
C GLN A 107 5.48 9.97 27.31
N ASN A 108 6.02 11.18 27.24
CA ASN A 108 5.94 12.06 26.07
C ASN A 108 6.68 11.44 24.88
N VAL A 109 7.91 10.93 25.11
CA VAL A 109 8.68 10.24 24.06
C VAL A 109 7.93 9.03 23.52
N GLN A 110 7.42 8.16 24.40
CA GLN A 110 6.63 7.00 24.01
C GLN A 110 5.36 7.37 23.22
N ARG A 111 4.71 8.47 23.64
CA ARG A 111 3.53 8.98 22.93
C ARG A 111 3.89 9.47 21.53
N ALA A 112 4.98 10.21 21.38
CA ALA A 112 5.45 10.69 20.08
C ALA A 112 5.81 9.53 19.15
N MET A 113 6.52 8.51 19.64
CA MET A 113 6.84 7.30 18.88
C MET A 113 5.59 6.51 18.48
N ARG A 114 4.60 6.40 19.37
CA ARG A 114 3.34 5.71 19.08
C ARG A 114 2.53 6.42 18.00
N VAL A 115 2.51 7.75 18.00
CA VAL A 115 1.86 8.55 16.93
C VAL A 115 2.59 8.36 15.61
N ALA A 116 3.93 8.35 15.62
CA ALA A 116 4.72 8.09 14.42
C ALA A 116 4.47 6.68 13.87
N LEU A 117 4.44 5.67 14.75
CA LEU A 117 4.11 4.28 14.38
C LEU A 117 2.74 4.19 13.69
N SER A 118 1.72 4.80 14.28
CA SER A 118 0.37 4.78 13.71
C SER A 118 0.30 5.41 12.31
N ARG A 119 1.08 6.47 12.07
CA ARG A 119 1.19 7.09 10.74
C ARG A 119 1.92 6.20 9.74
N GLU A 120 2.97 5.49 10.17
CA GLU A 120 3.66 4.53 9.32
C GLU A 120 2.76 3.34 8.96
N GLU A 121 1.96 2.83 9.92
CA GLU A 121 0.95 1.80 9.67
C GLU A 121 -0.07 2.28 8.63
N GLU A 122 -0.63 3.48 8.78
CA GLU A 122 -1.57 4.07 7.82
C GLU A 122 -0.95 4.22 6.42
N ARG A 123 0.32 4.64 6.34
CA ARG A 123 1.06 4.69 5.05
C ARG A 123 1.19 3.31 4.41
N LEU A 124 1.46 2.28 5.20
CA LEU A 124 1.60 0.91 4.70
C LEU A 124 0.25 0.31 4.26
N GLU A 125 -0.83 0.69 4.89
CA GLU A 125 -2.18 0.21 4.58
C GLU A 125 -2.83 0.95 3.40
N THR A 126 -2.27 2.08 2.95
CA THR A 126 -2.77 2.83 1.79
C THR A 126 -2.91 1.89 0.59
N HIS A 127 -4.01 1.92 -0.14
CA HIS A 127 -4.37 1.06 -1.27
C HIS A 127 -4.82 -0.39 -0.95
N LEU A 128 -4.61 -0.92 0.26
CA LEU A 128 -5.13 -2.25 0.62
C LEU A 128 -6.67 -2.32 0.53
N PRO A 129 -7.43 -1.30 0.99
CA PRO A 129 -8.89 -1.29 0.83
C PRO A 129 -9.34 -1.36 -0.62
N PHE A 130 -8.63 -0.70 -1.55
CA PHE A 130 -8.94 -0.78 -2.97
C PHE A 130 -8.72 -2.20 -3.51
N LEU A 131 -7.58 -2.82 -3.19
CA LEU A 131 -7.29 -4.20 -3.62
C LEU A 131 -8.30 -5.20 -3.05
N ALA A 132 -8.70 -5.03 -1.79
CA ALA A 132 -9.73 -5.85 -1.16
C ALA A 132 -11.09 -5.68 -1.87
N THR A 133 -11.47 -4.45 -2.22
CA THR A 133 -12.70 -4.15 -2.95
C THR A 133 -12.68 -4.79 -4.34
N VAL A 134 -11.59 -4.61 -5.10
CA VAL A 134 -11.44 -5.24 -6.42
C VAL A 134 -11.51 -6.76 -6.31
N GLY A 135 -10.81 -7.36 -5.34
CA GLY A 135 -10.81 -8.81 -5.13
C GLY A 135 -12.19 -9.37 -4.79
N SER A 136 -12.97 -8.66 -3.98
CA SER A 136 -14.31 -9.10 -3.57
C SER A 136 -15.39 -8.84 -4.62
N THR A 137 -15.30 -7.76 -5.41
CA THR A 137 -16.35 -7.37 -6.37
C THR A 137 -16.14 -7.96 -7.77
N SER A 138 -14.90 -8.17 -8.20
CA SER A 138 -14.59 -8.66 -9.55
C SER A 138 -15.30 -9.95 -9.95
N PRO A 139 -15.44 -10.98 -9.08
CA PRO A 139 -16.18 -12.19 -9.41
C PRO A 139 -17.67 -11.92 -9.72
N TYR A 140 -18.29 -11.00 -8.99
CA TYR A 140 -19.69 -10.62 -9.21
C TYR A 140 -19.89 -9.84 -10.50
N ILE A 141 -18.95 -8.95 -10.83
CA ILE A 141 -18.95 -8.22 -12.10
C ILE A 141 -18.77 -9.21 -13.26
N GLY A 142 -17.86 -10.17 -13.14
CA GLY A 142 -17.68 -11.24 -14.13
C GLY A 142 -18.93 -12.10 -14.30
N LEU A 143 -19.57 -12.51 -13.20
CA LEU A 143 -20.83 -13.25 -13.22
C LEU A 143 -21.95 -12.46 -13.90
N PHE A 144 -22.08 -11.18 -13.61
CA PHE A 144 -23.03 -10.30 -14.31
C PHE A 144 -22.78 -10.31 -15.81
N GLY A 145 -21.53 -10.20 -16.25
CA GLY A 145 -21.16 -10.25 -17.67
C GLY A 145 -21.56 -11.57 -18.34
N THR A 146 -21.37 -12.71 -17.66
CA THR A 146 -21.76 -14.02 -18.19
C THR A 146 -23.27 -14.17 -18.30
N VAL A 147 -24.02 -13.79 -17.26
CA VAL A 147 -25.49 -13.84 -17.28
C VAL A 147 -26.05 -12.93 -18.39
N TRP A 148 -25.51 -11.72 -18.51
CA TRP A 148 -25.92 -10.80 -19.58
C TRP A 148 -25.60 -11.39 -20.98
N GLY A 149 -24.42 -11.96 -21.15
CA GLY A 149 -24.02 -12.60 -22.41
C GLY A 149 -24.96 -13.75 -22.82
N ILE A 150 -25.31 -14.62 -21.87
CA ILE A 150 -26.26 -15.72 -22.10
C ILE A 150 -27.62 -15.16 -22.48
N MET A 151 -28.13 -14.18 -21.76
CA MET A 151 -29.43 -13.55 -22.07
C MET A 151 -29.44 -12.93 -23.47
N ASN A 152 -28.39 -12.25 -23.87
CA ASN A 152 -28.27 -11.67 -25.20
C ASN A 152 -28.22 -12.72 -26.31
N SER A 153 -27.54 -13.85 -26.03
CA SER A 153 -27.49 -14.98 -26.98
C SER A 153 -28.85 -15.63 -27.18
N PHE A 154 -29.62 -15.80 -26.11
CA PHE A 154 -31.02 -16.32 -26.24
C PHE A 154 -31.92 -15.36 -26.99
N GLN A 155 -31.80 -14.06 -26.78
CA GLN A 155 -32.59 -13.06 -27.54
C GLN A 155 -32.28 -13.12 -29.04
N SER A 156 -31.02 -13.32 -29.42
CA SER A 156 -30.61 -13.38 -30.83
C SER A 156 -31.10 -14.67 -31.55
N ILE A 157 -31.44 -15.73 -30.82
CA ILE A 157 -31.97 -16.98 -31.37
C ILE A 157 -33.52 -16.93 -31.47
N ALA A 158 -34.15 -16.11 -30.66
CA ALA A 158 -35.62 -16.00 -30.58
C ALA A 158 -36.25 -15.11 -31.66
N ILE A 159 -35.44 -14.51 -32.53
CA ILE A 159 -35.85 -13.71 -33.68
C ILE A 159 -35.63 -14.53 -34.95
#